data_cba2902beb68e523ab9be14ea349f6b1
#
_entry.id   cba2902beb68e523ab9be14ea349f6b1
#
_cell.length_a   1.000
_cell.length_b   1.000
_cell.length_c   1.000
_cell.angle_alpha   90.00
_cell.angle_beta   90.00
_cell.angle_gamma   90.00
#
_symmetry.space_group_name_H-M   'P 1'
#
loop_
_entity.id
_entity.type
_entity.pdbx_description
1 polymer ?
#
loop_
_entity_poly.entity_id
_entity_poly.type
_entity_poly.pdbx_seq_one_letter_code
_entity_poly.pdbx_strand_id
1 'polypeptide(L)'
;GAGQAHIGWLAPTQYVVAHGKGYADVALATIRNGADHYGFQFVANAAAGFTPYYDVATGKTTADAATALAQFADKKPCWTDPLSSSGYVLPFGLLKANNVKVKAGAFVQGHPTVIKSIYLSPKGEICDFGATFIDARSNVVNDFPDVNDKVVIIWVSEPFIPNDNVSFASSVPADLREKLTKALLDLAATEEGLTLLKNGGYSIQGLKEVDDTFYDEYRVYLEASGIDPTTLFK
;
A
#
# COMPACT_ATOMS: atom_id res chain seq x y z
N GLY A 1 -19.18 1.64 -10.25
CA GLY A 1 -20.13 0.83 -11.05
C GLY A 1 -21.60 1.13 -10.76
N ALA A 2 -21.98 1.44 -9.53
CA ALA A 2 -23.38 1.68 -9.17
C ALA A 2 -23.89 3.10 -9.47
N GLY A 3 -23.07 3.99 -10.02
CA GLY A 3 -23.43 5.37 -10.32
C GLY A 3 -23.68 6.28 -9.10
N GLN A 4 -23.26 5.85 -7.91
CA GLN A 4 -23.50 6.57 -6.65
C GLN A 4 -22.40 7.60 -6.33
N ALA A 5 -21.24 7.49 -6.95
CA ALA A 5 -20.12 8.41 -6.79
C ALA A 5 -19.63 8.88 -8.16
N HIS A 6 -19.27 10.15 -8.27
CA HIS A 6 -18.76 10.77 -9.48
C HIS A 6 -17.25 11.02 -9.42
N ILE A 7 -16.70 11.16 -8.21
CA ILE A 7 -15.27 11.32 -7.94
C ILE A 7 -14.90 10.33 -6.84
N GLY A 8 -13.77 9.66 -6.96
CA GLY A 8 -13.25 8.74 -5.96
C GLY A 8 -11.77 8.96 -5.71
N TRP A 9 -11.35 8.87 -4.47
CA TRP A 9 -9.96 8.61 -4.11
C TRP A 9 -9.79 7.10 -4.08
N LEU A 10 -9.03 6.57 -5.05
CA LEU A 10 -8.89 5.13 -5.24
C LEU A 10 -7.46 4.68 -4.95
N ALA A 11 -7.32 3.60 -4.21
CA ALA A 11 -6.05 2.90 -4.11
C ALA A 11 -5.69 2.25 -5.47
N PRO A 12 -4.40 2.00 -5.76
CA PRO A 12 -3.96 1.50 -7.08
C PRO A 12 -4.72 0.26 -7.58
N THR A 13 -4.88 -0.76 -6.73
CA THR A 13 -5.63 -1.98 -7.11
C THR A 13 -7.09 -1.67 -7.44
N GLN A 14 -7.72 -0.79 -6.66
CA GLN A 14 -9.11 -0.37 -6.89
C GLN A 14 -9.25 0.37 -8.22
N TYR A 15 -8.30 1.27 -8.51
CA TYR A 15 -8.28 2.01 -9.77
C TYR A 15 -8.13 1.08 -10.97
N VAL A 16 -7.13 0.21 -10.97
CA VAL A 16 -6.88 -0.71 -12.10
C VAL A 16 -8.11 -1.55 -12.42
N VAL A 17 -8.81 -2.05 -11.39
CA VAL A 17 -10.07 -2.80 -11.58
C VAL A 17 -11.20 -1.90 -12.08
N ALA A 18 -11.37 -0.71 -11.52
CA ALA A 18 -12.42 0.22 -11.93
C ALA A 18 -12.21 0.69 -13.37
N HIS A 19 -10.98 1.02 -13.75
CA HIS A 19 -10.62 1.42 -15.12
C HIS A 19 -10.80 0.27 -16.10
N GLY A 20 -10.31 -0.93 -15.79
CA GLY A 20 -10.48 -2.11 -16.63
C GLY A 20 -11.94 -2.51 -16.88
N LYS A 21 -12.86 -2.10 -15.99
CA LYS A 21 -14.31 -2.25 -16.17
C LYS A 21 -14.98 -1.05 -16.84
N GLY A 22 -14.22 -0.04 -17.23
CA GLY A 22 -14.74 1.20 -17.83
C GLY A 22 -15.55 2.08 -16.87
N TYR A 23 -15.32 1.97 -15.55
CA TYR A 23 -16.08 2.72 -14.55
C TYR A 23 -15.44 4.04 -14.14
N ALA A 24 -14.12 4.17 -14.26
CA ALA A 24 -13.39 5.35 -13.82
C ALA A 24 -12.12 5.57 -14.63
N ASP A 25 -11.75 6.85 -14.78
CA ASP A 25 -10.50 7.31 -15.37
C ASP A 25 -9.77 8.18 -14.34
N VAL A 26 -8.46 7.98 -14.20
CA VAL A 26 -7.62 8.78 -13.32
C VAL A 26 -7.39 10.18 -13.89
N ALA A 27 -7.26 11.17 -13.03
CA ALA A 27 -6.83 12.52 -13.40
C ALA A 27 -5.62 12.99 -12.58
N LEU A 28 -5.56 12.65 -11.29
CA LEU A 28 -4.52 13.13 -10.40
C LEU A 28 -3.98 11.99 -9.52
N ALA A 29 -2.67 11.94 -9.34
CA ALA A 29 -2.01 11.16 -8.29
C ALA A 29 -1.72 12.04 -7.07
N THR A 30 -1.79 11.49 -5.87
CA THR A 30 -1.42 12.20 -4.65
C THR A 30 0.08 12.13 -4.41
N ILE A 31 0.66 13.24 -3.96
CA ILE A 31 2.04 13.31 -3.45
C ILE A 31 1.99 13.13 -1.94
N ARG A 32 2.74 12.15 -1.42
CA ARG A 32 2.88 11.84 0.00
C ARG A 32 4.33 11.58 0.32
N ASN A 33 4.84 12.13 1.43
CA ASN A 33 6.26 12.03 1.79
C ASN A 33 7.23 12.44 0.66
N GLY A 34 6.82 13.46 -0.15
CA GLY A 34 7.61 13.97 -1.26
C GLY A 34 7.60 13.12 -2.52
N ALA A 35 6.81 12.03 -2.59
CA ALA A 35 6.78 11.11 -3.72
C ALA A 35 5.35 10.77 -4.17
N ASP A 36 5.20 10.38 -5.41
CA ASP A 36 3.95 9.87 -6.02
C ASP A 36 3.86 8.34 -6.00
N HIS A 37 4.93 7.67 -5.59
CA HIS A 37 5.01 6.23 -5.40
C HIS A 37 5.54 5.89 -4.01
N TYR A 38 5.22 4.70 -3.52
CA TYR A 38 5.70 4.16 -2.25
C TYR A 38 6.00 2.67 -2.37
N GLY A 39 6.67 2.13 -1.35
CA GLY A 39 6.98 0.71 -1.26
C GLY A 39 6.22 0.01 -0.14
N PHE A 40 6.39 -1.29 -0.06
CA PHE A 40 5.91 -2.09 1.05
C PHE A 40 7.07 -2.70 1.84
N GLN A 41 6.78 -3.13 3.06
CA GLN A 41 7.72 -3.79 3.94
C GLN A 41 7.14 -5.08 4.49
N PHE A 42 8.02 -6.05 4.75
CA PHE A 42 7.73 -7.17 5.62
C PHE A 42 8.27 -6.88 7.01
N VAL A 43 7.48 -7.17 8.03
CA VAL A 43 7.80 -6.95 9.44
C VAL A 43 7.61 -8.22 10.25
N ALA A 44 8.39 -8.37 11.30
CA ALA A 44 8.22 -9.46 12.27
C ALA A 44 8.52 -8.95 13.68
N ASN A 45 8.10 -9.72 14.70
CA ASN A 45 8.52 -9.43 16.07
C ASN A 45 10.03 -9.74 16.23
N ALA A 46 10.78 -8.87 16.90
CA ALA A 46 12.21 -9.03 17.13
C ALA A 46 12.57 -10.35 17.84
N ALA A 47 11.65 -10.85 18.69
CA ALA A 47 11.82 -12.12 19.40
C ALA A 47 11.47 -13.37 18.56
N ALA A 48 10.93 -13.20 17.34
CA ALA A 48 10.53 -14.32 16.49
C ALA A 48 11.71 -15.02 15.79
N GLY A 49 12.91 -14.47 15.88
CA GLY A 49 14.13 -15.10 15.37
C GLY A 49 14.36 -14.97 13.87
N PHE A 50 13.64 -14.09 13.18
CA PHE A 50 13.90 -13.76 11.78
C PHE A 50 15.14 -12.86 11.65
N THR A 51 15.90 -13.04 10.58
CA THR A 51 17.03 -12.18 10.24
C THR A 51 16.53 -10.94 9.52
N PRO A 52 16.75 -9.72 10.05
CA PRO A 52 16.49 -8.49 9.30
C PRO A 52 17.47 -8.33 8.15
N TYR A 53 16.95 -8.07 6.95
CA TYR A 53 17.71 -7.71 5.77
C TYR A 53 17.41 -6.26 5.36
N TYR A 54 17.21 -5.42 6.36
CA TYR A 54 17.03 -3.98 6.21
C TYR A 54 17.93 -3.25 7.19
N ASP A 55 18.77 -2.37 6.66
CA ASP A 55 19.63 -1.49 7.45
C ASP A 55 18.87 -0.18 7.73
N VAL A 56 18.48 0.01 8.97
CA VAL A 56 17.73 1.20 9.43
C VAL A 56 18.56 2.49 9.26
N ALA A 57 19.89 2.41 9.40
CA ALA A 57 20.75 3.58 9.32
C ALA A 57 20.86 4.13 7.88
N THR A 58 20.87 3.23 6.90
CA THR A 58 20.97 3.60 5.48
C THR A 58 19.63 3.62 4.75
N GLY A 59 18.57 3.05 5.34
CA GLY A 59 17.27 2.90 4.72
C GLY A 59 17.25 1.90 3.56
N LYS A 60 18.21 0.96 3.49
CA LYS A 60 18.36 0.04 2.37
C LYS A 60 18.26 -1.42 2.77
N THR A 61 17.78 -2.25 1.84
CA THR A 61 17.87 -3.70 1.94
C THR A 61 19.30 -4.17 1.76
N THR A 62 19.68 -5.22 2.51
CA THR A 62 21.02 -5.82 2.50
C THR A 62 21.05 -7.18 1.79
N ALA A 63 19.90 -7.66 1.32
CA ALA A 63 19.78 -8.88 0.52
C ALA A 63 18.64 -8.75 -0.50
N ASP A 64 18.67 -9.57 -1.55
CA ASP A 64 17.57 -9.69 -2.50
C ASP A 64 16.32 -10.32 -1.85
N ALA A 65 15.18 -10.22 -2.56
CA ALA A 65 13.91 -10.75 -2.06
C ALA A 65 13.96 -12.28 -1.87
N ALA A 66 14.62 -13.02 -2.76
CA ALA A 66 14.69 -14.48 -2.68
C ALA A 66 15.37 -14.93 -1.38
N THR A 67 16.50 -14.31 -1.05
CA THR A 67 17.25 -14.58 0.18
C THR A 67 16.46 -14.15 1.43
N ALA A 68 15.93 -12.93 1.43
CA ALA A 68 15.28 -12.38 2.62
C ALA A 68 13.96 -13.08 2.93
N LEU A 69 13.17 -13.45 1.92
CA LEU A 69 11.83 -13.99 2.09
C LEU A 69 11.79 -15.50 2.29
N ALA A 70 12.87 -16.24 1.98
CA ALA A 70 12.94 -17.70 2.19
C ALA A 70 12.60 -18.11 3.62
N GLN A 71 12.95 -17.28 4.60
CA GLN A 71 12.67 -17.53 6.01
C GLN A 71 11.18 -17.53 6.40
N PHE A 72 10.31 -17.04 5.52
CA PHE A 72 8.85 -17.04 5.71
C PHE A 72 8.17 -18.35 5.27
N ALA A 73 8.93 -19.32 4.74
CA ALA A 73 8.38 -20.62 4.36
C ALA A 73 7.67 -21.27 5.55
N ASP A 74 6.44 -21.74 5.32
CA ASP A 74 5.56 -22.37 6.34
C ASP A 74 5.24 -21.48 7.56
N LYS A 75 5.39 -20.17 7.44
CA LYS A 75 5.00 -19.19 8.45
C LYS A 75 3.61 -18.60 8.15
N LYS A 76 2.94 -18.11 9.20
CA LYS A 76 1.60 -17.53 9.11
C LYS A 76 1.70 -15.99 9.00
N PRO A 77 1.28 -15.38 7.88
CA PRO A 77 1.27 -13.93 7.72
C PRO A 77 0.03 -13.26 8.34
N CYS A 78 0.20 -12.02 8.79
CA CYS A 78 -0.87 -11.04 8.95
C CYS A 78 -0.94 -10.14 7.70
N TRP A 79 -2.12 -10.03 7.12
CA TRP A 79 -2.44 -9.16 5.99
C TRP A 79 -3.41 -8.06 6.42
N THR A 80 -3.39 -6.92 5.75
CA THR A 80 -4.31 -5.81 6.04
C THR A 80 -5.73 -6.14 5.62
N ASP A 81 -5.99 -6.13 4.31
CA ASP A 81 -7.25 -6.49 3.67
C ASP A 81 -6.97 -7.03 2.26
N PRO A 82 -7.92 -7.75 1.64
CA PRO A 82 -7.69 -8.38 0.34
C PRO A 82 -7.39 -7.43 -0.82
N LEU A 83 -7.76 -6.15 -0.71
CA LEU A 83 -7.58 -5.14 -1.76
C LEU A 83 -6.34 -4.27 -1.55
N SER A 84 -5.65 -4.45 -0.44
CA SER A 84 -4.47 -3.64 -0.12
C SER A 84 -3.28 -4.01 -1.00
N SER A 85 -2.79 -3.05 -1.79
CA SER A 85 -1.60 -3.21 -2.63
C SER A 85 -0.37 -3.59 -1.80
N SER A 86 -0.06 -2.82 -0.75
CA SER A 86 1.15 -2.98 0.07
C SER A 86 0.96 -3.90 1.27
N GLY A 87 -0.28 -4.18 1.67
CA GLY A 87 -0.56 -5.03 2.84
C GLY A 87 -0.96 -6.45 2.49
N TYR A 88 -1.15 -6.78 1.19
CA TYR A 88 -1.49 -8.13 0.76
C TYR A 88 -1.08 -8.44 -0.68
N VAL A 89 -1.65 -7.76 -1.69
CA VAL A 89 -1.59 -8.17 -3.09
C VAL A 89 -0.15 -8.34 -3.57
N LEU A 90 0.66 -7.30 -3.47
CA LEU A 90 2.04 -7.32 -3.95
C LEU A 90 2.99 -8.11 -3.04
N PRO A 91 2.92 -7.98 -1.69
CA PRO A 91 3.70 -8.83 -0.80
C PRO A 91 3.45 -10.33 -1.02
N PHE A 92 2.19 -10.74 -1.14
CA PHE A 92 1.84 -12.14 -1.39
C PHE A 92 2.30 -12.59 -2.77
N GLY A 93 2.16 -11.73 -3.79
CA GLY A 93 2.67 -11.99 -5.13
C GLY A 93 4.19 -12.18 -5.12
N LEU A 94 4.93 -11.33 -4.41
CA LEU A 94 6.39 -11.45 -4.30
C LEU A 94 6.81 -12.75 -3.60
N LEU A 95 6.10 -13.18 -2.56
CA LEU A 95 6.33 -14.50 -1.94
C LEU A 95 6.12 -15.63 -2.94
N LYS A 96 5.03 -15.60 -3.72
CA LYS A 96 4.77 -16.59 -4.78
C LYS A 96 5.84 -16.61 -5.85
N ALA A 97 6.26 -15.44 -6.34
CA ALA A 97 7.29 -15.31 -7.37
C ALA A 97 8.64 -15.88 -6.93
N ASN A 98 8.92 -15.84 -5.62
CA ASN A 98 10.11 -16.44 -5.01
C ASN A 98 9.88 -17.88 -4.50
N ASN A 99 8.76 -18.53 -4.86
CA ASN A 99 8.40 -19.89 -4.44
C ASN A 99 8.30 -20.07 -2.93
N VAL A 100 8.04 -19.01 -2.16
CA VAL A 100 7.86 -19.05 -0.71
C VAL A 100 6.40 -19.38 -0.40
N LYS A 101 6.14 -20.61 0.02
CA LYS A 101 4.82 -21.08 0.45
C LYS A 101 4.61 -20.69 1.91
N VAL A 102 3.53 -19.96 2.19
CA VAL A 102 3.15 -19.54 3.53
C VAL A 102 1.86 -20.23 3.97
N LYS A 103 1.61 -20.30 5.28
CA LYS A 103 0.33 -20.77 5.82
C LYS A 103 -0.81 -19.81 5.46
N ALA A 104 -2.05 -20.24 5.64
CA ALA A 104 -3.21 -19.36 5.51
C ALA A 104 -3.05 -18.15 6.44
N GLY A 105 -3.05 -16.95 5.86
CA GLY A 105 -2.85 -15.70 6.59
C GLY A 105 -4.11 -15.22 7.30
N ALA A 106 -3.94 -14.31 8.24
CA ALA A 106 -5.03 -13.61 8.90
C ALA A 106 -5.19 -12.20 8.29
N PHE A 107 -6.38 -11.87 7.82
CA PHE A 107 -6.73 -10.49 7.45
C PHE A 107 -7.20 -9.75 8.70
N VAL A 108 -6.39 -8.76 9.15
CA VAL A 108 -6.61 -8.07 10.43
C VAL A 108 -7.13 -6.64 10.28
N GLN A 109 -7.44 -6.23 9.05
CA GLN A 109 -8.06 -4.96 8.69
C GLN A 109 -7.22 -3.73 9.10
N GLY A 110 -6.28 -3.38 8.24
CA GLY A 110 -5.50 -2.14 8.32
C GLY A 110 -4.06 -2.32 8.78
N HIS A 111 -3.21 -1.41 8.32
CA HIS A 111 -1.77 -1.42 8.57
C HIS A 111 -1.42 -1.29 10.06
N PRO A 112 -2.06 -0.38 10.84
CA PRO A 112 -1.81 -0.30 12.28
C PRO A 112 -2.12 -1.60 13.01
N THR A 113 -3.18 -2.32 12.59
CA THR A 113 -3.58 -3.59 13.20
C THR A 113 -2.58 -4.70 12.89
N VAL A 114 -1.97 -4.73 11.68
CA VAL A 114 -0.87 -5.65 11.38
C VAL A 114 0.29 -5.40 12.35
N ILE A 115 0.73 -4.15 12.50
CA ILE A 115 1.84 -3.81 13.41
C ILE A 115 1.52 -4.21 14.86
N LYS A 116 0.31 -3.90 15.35
CA LYS A 116 -0.14 -4.30 16.70
C LYS A 116 -0.17 -5.82 16.87
N SER A 117 -0.63 -6.56 15.86
CA SER A 117 -0.66 -8.03 15.88
C SER A 117 0.74 -8.63 15.97
N ILE A 118 1.69 -8.10 15.19
CA ILE A 118 3.09 -8.55 15.23
C ILE A 118 3.75 -8.17 16.58
N TYR A 119 3.49 -6.95 17.09
CA TYR A 119 3.98 -6.52 18.39
C TYR A 119 3.56 -7.45 19.53
N LEU A 120 2.31 -7.92 19.50
CA LEU A 120 1.72 -8.82 20.50
C LEU A 120 2.01 -10.31 20.26
N SER A 121 2.78 -10.66 19.23
CA SER A 121 3.04 -12.05 18.82
C SER A 121 4.54 -12.39 18.82
N PRO A 122 5.24 -12.32 19.96
CA PRO A 122 6.68 -12.62 20.02
C PRO A 122 7.03 -14.05 19.61
N LYS A 123 6.06 -14.96 19.65
CA LYS A 123 6.23 -16.38 19.26
C LYS A 123 5.26 -16.80 18.15
N GLY A 124 4.68 -15.84 17.40
CA GLY A 124 3.74 -16.14 16.33
C GLY A 124 2.33 -16.51 16.79
N GLU A 125 1.89 -16.07 17.97
CA GLU A 125 0.58 -16.42 18.55
C GLU A 125 -0.57 -15.98 17.63
N ILE A 126 -0.47 -14.82 17.01
CA ILE A 126 -1.44 -14.31 16.02
C ILE A 126 -0.89 -14.59 14.62
N CYS A 127 0.31 -14.05 14.31
CA CYS A 127 1.02 -14.18 13.05
C CYS A 127 2.53 -14.21 13.30
N ASP A 128 3.26 -14.91 12.45
CA ASP A 128 4.72 -14.97 12.51
C ASP A 128 5.36 -13.69 11.91
N PHE A 129 4.74 -13.13 10.84
CA PHE A 129 5.18 -11.93 10.15
C PHE A 129 3.99 -11.19 9.54
N GLY A 130 4.20 -10.00 9.02
CA GLY A 130 3.16 -9.23 8.35
C GLY A 130 3.71 -8.36 7.23
N ALA A 131 2.80 -7.77 6.43
CA ALA A 131 3.16 -6.81 5.40
C ALA A 131 2.37 -5.51 5.55
N THR A 132 3.05 -4.38 5.29
CA THR A 132 2.48 -3.04 5.38
C THR A 132 3.15 -2.09 4.39
N PHE A 133 2.63 -0.85 4.27
CA PHE A 133 3.40 0.23 3.65
C PHE A 133 4.62 0.62 4.54
N ILE A 134 5.61 1.27 3.98
CA ILE A 134 6.81 1.79 4.66
C ILE A 134 6.53 3.20 5.20
N ASP A 135 6.68 3.54 6.47
CA ASP A 135 6.84 2.68 7.64
C ASP A 135 5.59 2.80 8.51
N ALA A 136 4.75 1.76 8.52
CA ALA A 136 3.48 1.78 9.23
C ALA A 136 3.63 1.72 10.77
N ARG A 137 4.84 1.47 11.30
CA ARG A 137 5.09 1.49 12.76
C ARG A 137 4.85 2.87 13.34
N SER A 138 5.09 3.94 12.54
CA SER A 138 4.80 5.32 12.93
C SER A 138 3.35 5.57 13.33
N ASN A 139 2.41 4.79 12.81
CA ASN A 139 0.98 4.93 13.10
C ASN A 139 0.57 4.44 14.50
N VAL A 140 1.45 3.72 15.18
CA VAL A 140 1.15 3.12 16.49
C VAL A 140 2.15 3.51 17.58
N VAL A 141 3.14 4.35 17.26
CA VAL A 141 4.20 4.74 18.20
C VAL A 141 3.66 5.42 19.46
N ASN A 142 2.53 6.12 19.38
CA ASN A 142 1.90 6.76 20.53
C ASN A 142 1.30 5.74 21.50
N ASP A 143 0.77 4.62 20.99
CA ASP A 143 0.22 3.53 21.81
C ASP A 143 1.32 2.57 22.29
N PHE A 144 2.36 2.39 21.45
CA PHE A 144 3.48 1.45 21.67
C PHE A 144 4.81 2.18 21.43
N PRO A 145 5.34 2.94 22.40
CA PRO A 145 6.55 3.75 22.22
C PRO A 145 7.81 2.95 21.85
N ASP A 146 7.85 1.67 22.21
CA ASP A 146 8.95 0.74 21.91
C ASP A 146 8.68 -0.12 20.65
N VAL A 147 7.71 0.26 19.81
CA VAL A 147 7.33 -0.52 18.62
C VAL A 147 8.50 -0.73 17.65
N ASN A 148 9.38 0.25 17.50
CA ASN A 148 10.53 0.15 16.60
C ASN A 148 11.58 -0.87 17.06
N ASP A 149 11.64 -1.13 18.36
CA ASP A 149 12.55 -2.15 18.93
C ASP A 149 11.92 -3.55 18.88
N LYS A 150 10.58 -3.62 19.01
CA LYS A 150 9.86 -4.91 19.07
C LYS A 150 9.35 -5.40 17.71
N VAL A 151 9.06 -4.50 16.79
CA VAL A 151 8.64 -4.84 15.43
C VAL A 151 9.74 -4.40 14.47
N VAL A 152 10.53 -5.37 14.01
CA VAL A 152 11.64 -5.10 13.11
C VAL A 152 11.22 -5.23 11.65
N ILE A 153 11.80 -4.39 10.79
CA ILE A 153 11.65 -4.50 9.35
C ILE A 153 12.57 -5.61 8.87
N ILE A 154 12.00 -6.60 8.19
CA ILE A 154 12.75 -7.72 7.62
C ILE A 154 13.28 -7.37 6.24
N TRP A 155 12.45 -6.74 5.41
CA TRP A 155 12.79 -6.38 4.04
C TRP A 155 11.84 -5.31 3.52
N VAL A 156 12.30 -4.47 2.57
CA VAL A 156 11.49 -3.44 1.90
C VAL A 156 11.58 -3.56 0.39
N SER A 157 10.51 -3.20 -0.31
CA SER A 157 10.50 -3.10 -1.77
C SER A 157 11.01 -1.74 -2.24
N GLU A 158 11.39 -1.65 -3.51
CA GLU A 158 11.48 -0.36 -4.20
C GLU A 158 10.11 0.35 -4.23
N PRO A 159 10.09 1.68 -4.39
CA PRO A 159 8.85 2.46 -4.39
C PRO A 159 8.18 2.44 -5.78
N PHE A 160 7.49 1.36 -6.12
CA PHE A 160 6.80 1.19 -7.40
C PHE A 160 5.27 1.20 -7.30
N ILE A 161 4.71 1.34 -6.10
CA ILE A 161 3.27 1.40 -5.89
C ILE A 161 2.82 2.86 -6.01
N PRO A 162 1.98 3.21 -7.00
CA PRO A 162 1.39 4.56 -7.05
C PRO A 162 0.65 4.88 -5.76
N ASN A 163 0.71 6.13 -5.32
CA ASN A 163 -0.17 6.60 -4.24
C ASN A 163 -1.63 6.60 -4.69
N ASP A 164 -2.54 6.79 -3.73
CA ASP A 164 -3.96 6.96 -4.03
C ASP A 164 -4.18 8.08 -5.05
N ASN A 165 -5.19 7.92 -5.87
CA ASN A 165 -5.47 8.83 -6.98
C ASN A 165 -6.86 9.45 -6.88
N VAL A 166 -7.03 10.57 -7.58
CA VAL A 166 -8.36 11.14 -7.88
C VAL A 166 -8.78 10.62 -9.24
N SER A 167 -9.86 9.86 -9.23
CA SER A 167 -10.50 9.32 -10.43
C SER A 167 -11.91 9.85 -10.59
N PHE A 168 -12.31 10.09 -11.84
CA PHE A 168 -13.66 10.46 -12.20
C PHE A 168 -14.41 9.25 -12.77
N ALA A 169 -15.68 9.10 -12.40
CA ALA A 169 -16.55 8.12 -13.04
C ALA A 169 -16.67 8.44 -14.54
N SER A 170 -16.76 7.39 -15.38
CA SER A 170 -16.83 7.54 -16.84
C SER A 170 -18.06 8.36 -17.30
N SER A 171 -19.09 8.47 -16.45
CA SER A 171 -20.28 9.30 -16.69
C SER A 171 -20.07 10.80 -16.48
N VAL A 172 -18.96 11.24 -15.90
CA VAL A 172 -18.69 12.67 -15.68
C VAL A 172 -18.27 13.32 -17.00
N PRO A 173 -18.93 14.40 -17.46
CA PRO A 173 -18.59 15.10 -18.70
C PRO A 173 -17.15 15.59 -18.71
N ALA A 174 -16.49 15.57 -19.88
CA ALA A 174 -15.08 15.91 -20.03
C ALA A 174 -14.77 17.35 -19.57
N ASP A 175 -15.62 18.32 -19.93
CA ASP A 175 -15.45 19.72 -19.53
C ASP A 175 -15.55 19.92 -18.00
N LEU A 176 -16.35 19.09 -17.34
CA LEU A 176 -16.47 19.12 -15.87
C LEU A 176 -15.25 18.45 -15.21
N ARG A 177 -14.74 17.34 -15.80
CA ARG A 177 -13.50 16.71 -15.32
C ARG A 177 -12.34 17.69 -15.36
N GLU A 178 -12.15 18.38 -16.49
CA GLU A 178 -11.09 19.39 -16.67
C GLU A 178 -11.18 20.51 -15.63
N LYS A 179 -12.38 21.08 -15.44
CA LYS A 179 -12.60 22.13 -14.43
C LYS A 179 -12.31 21.67 -13.01
N LEU A 180 -12.75 20.46 -12.67
CA LEU A 180 -12.53 19.91 -11.32
C LEU A 180 -11.06 19.51 -11.10
N THR A 181 -10.38 18.96 -12.10
CA THR A 181 -8.94 18.66 -12.06
C THR A 181 -8.15 19.94 -11.78
N LYS A 182 -8.43 21.01 -12.56
CA LYS A 182 -7.80 22.31 -12.34
C LYS A 182 -8.09 22.86 -10.94
N ALA A 183 -9.33 22.81 -10.48
CA ALA A 183 -9.71 23.33 -9.16
C ALA A 183 -9.00 22.57 -8.03
N LEU A 184 -8.83 21.25 -8.16
CA LEU A 184 -8.09 20.44 -7.17
C LEU A 184 -6.59 20.75 -7.18
N LEU A 185 -5.99 20.98 -8.36
CA LEU A 185 -4.60 21.42 -8.48
C LEU A 185 -4.39 22.81 -7.87
N ASP A 186 -5.27 23.77 -8.18
CA ASP A 186 -5.24 25.13 -7.62
C ASP A 186 -5.40 25.08 -6.08
N LEU A 187 -6.29 24.22 -5.57
CA LEU A 187 -6.45 23.99 -4.13
C LEU A 187 -5.15 23.46 -3.50
N ALA A 188 -4.56 22.41 -4.10
CA ALA A 188 -3.33 21.79 -3.60
C ALA A 188 -2.10 22.69 -3.71
N ALA A 189 -2.17 23.77 -4.50
CA ALA A 189 -1.09 24.76 -4.62
C ALA A 189 -1.05 25.75 -3.44
N THR A 190 -2.05 25.75 -2.56
CA THR A 190 -2.12 26.68 -1.42
C THR A 190 -1.94 25.95 -0.08
N GLU A 191 -1.40 26.64 0.91
CA GLU A 191 -1.19 26.08 2.26
C GLU A 191 -2.53 25.74 2.95
N GLU A 192 -3.54 26.59 2.75
CA GLU A 192 -4.90 26.37 3.25
C GLU A 192 -5.54 25.13 2.60
N GLY A 193 -5.42 25.00 1.27
CA GLY A 193 -5.96 23.87 0.52
C GLY A 193 -5.28 22.56 0.90
N LEU A 194 -3.96 22.54 1.08
CA LEU A 194 -3.24 21.36 1.58
C LEU A 194 -3.69 20.98 3.00
N THR A 195 -4.00 21.97 3.86
CA THR A 195 -4.54 21.71 5.19
C THR A 195 -5.92 21.05 5.10
N LEU A 196 -6.78 21.53 4.21
CA LEU A 196 -8.10 20.92 3.97
C LEU A 196 -7.98 19.47 3.46
N LEU A 197 -7.07 19.22 2.49
CA LEU A 197 -6.83 17.88 1.97
C LEU A 197 -6.29 16.92 3.05
N LYS A 198 -5.39 17.38 3.92
CA LYS A 198 -4.88 16.62 5.08
C LYS A 198 -5.99 16.25 6.06
N ASN A 199 -6.92 17.17 6.32
CA ASN A 199 -8.05 16.93 7.22
C ASN A 199 -9.03 15.88 6.67
N GLY A 200 -9.01 15.61 5.37
CA GLY A 200 -9.74 14.51 4.73
C GLY A 200 -9.22 13.11 5.04
N GLY A 201 -8.17 12.99 5.86
CA GLY A 201 -7.66 11.70 6.36
C GLY A 201 -6.39 11.20 5.67
N TYR A 202 -5.83 11.95 4.73
CA TYR A 202 -4.60 11.60 4.02
C TYR A 202 -3.53 12.69 4.21
N SER A 203 -2.28 12.29 4.47
CA SER A 203 -1.13 13.20 4.51
C SER A 203 -0.72 13.65 3.11
N ILE A 204 -1.67 14.27 2.37
CA ILE A 204 -1.43 14.76 1.02
C ILE A 204 -0.58 16.03 1.10
N GLN A 205 0.52 16.04 0.35
CA GLN A 205 1.47 17.16 0.24
C GLN A 205 1.36 17.87 -1.13
N GLY A 206 0.61 17.30 -2.05
CA GLY A 206 0.38 17.84 -3.39
C GLY A 206 -0.44 16.89 -4.23
N LEU A 207 -0.81 17.36 -5.42
CA LEU A 207 -1.45 16.58 -6.46
C LEU A 207 -0.64 16.74 -7.76
N LYS A 208 -0.56 15.68 -8.55
CA LYS A 208 0.13 15.62 -9.84
C LYS A 208 -0.82 15.10 -10.89
N GLU A 209 -0.94 15.81 -12.00
CA GLU A 209 -1.72 15.34 -13.15
C GLU A 209 -1.08 14.09 -13.75
N VAL A 210 -1.90 13.06 -13.97
CA VAL A 210 -1.49 11.77 -14.53
C VAL A 210 -2.59 11.20 -15.40
N ASP A 211 -2.23 10.27 -16.26
CA ASP A 211 -3.14 9.46 -17.05
C ASP A 211 -3.01 7.96 -16.70
N ASP A 212 -3.69 7.09 -17.41
CA ASP A 212 -3.72 5.65 -17.16
C ASP A 212 -2.34 4.99 -17.29
N THR A 213 -1.43 5.54 -18.12
CA THR A 213 -0.07 4.99 -18.31
C THR A 213 0.78 5.06 -17.04
N PHE A 214 0.42 5.94 -16.10
CA PHE A 214 1.04 6.03 -14.78
C PHE A 214 0.97 4.70 -14.00
N TYR A 215 0.06 3.81 -14.35
CA TYR A 215 -0.16 2.51 -13.70
C TYR A 215 0.47 1.33 -14.46
N ASP A 216 1.17 1.54 -15.57
CA ASP A 216 1.69 0.44 -16.39
C ASP A 216 2.69 -0.43 -15.63
N GLU A 217 3.63 0.18 -14.92
CA GLU A 217 4.58 -0.57 -14.08
C GLU A 217 3.87 -1.33 -12.97
N TYR A 218 2.92 -0.69 -12.31
CA TYR A 218 2.12 -1.33 -11.27
C TYR A 218 1.34 -2.55 -11.79
N ARG A 219 0.78 -2.49 -13.01
CA ARG A 219 0.08 -3.60 -13.66
C ARG A 219 0.99 -4.81 -13.88
N VAL A 220 2.24 -4.58 -14.26
CA VAL A 220 3.23 -5.66 -14.43
C VAL A 220 3.43 -6.41 -13.11
N TYR A 221 3.59 -5.71 -12.00
CA TYR A 221 3.73 -6.34 -10.69
C TYR A 221 2.43 -7.01 -10.22
N LEU A 222 1.29 -6.39 -10.50
CA LEU A 222 -0.01 -6.96 -10.17
C LEU A 222 -0.25 -8.28 -10.92
N GLU A 223 0.05 -8.33 -12.21
CA GLU A 223 -0.04 -9.54 -13.03
C GLU A 223 0.93 -10.61 -12.54
N ALA A 224 2.18 -10.25 -12.27
CA ALA A 224 3.20 -11.15 -11.74
C ALA A 224 2.80 -11.75 -10.38
N SER A 225 1.97 -11.06 -9.60
CA SER A 225 1.43 -11.59 -8.35
C SER A 225 0.56 -12.83 -8.55
N GLY A 226 0.00 -13.01 -9.74
CA GLY A 226 -0.96 -14.07 -10.07
C GLY A 226 -2.25 -13.98 -9.26
N ILE A 227 -2.57 -12.79 -8.73
CA ILE A 227 -3.84 -12.47 -8.10
C ILE A 227 -4.70 -11.77 -9.15
N ASP A 228 -5.88 -12.32 -9.41
CA ASP A 228 -6.89 -11.60 -10.19
C ASP A 228 -7.64 -10.64 -9.26
N PRO A 229 -7.36 -9.32 -9.34
CA PRO A 229 -7.95 -8.36 -8.43
C PRO A 229 -9.46 -8.21 -8.66
N THR A 230 -9.98 -8.61 -9.82
CA THR A 230 -11.43 -8.54 -10.09
C THR A 230 -12.23 -9.51 -9.22
N THR A 231 -11.60 -10.59 -8.77
CA THR A 231 -12.22 -11.59 -7.87
C THR A 231 -12.32 -11.10 -6.43
N LEU A 232 -11.58 -10.05 -6.08
CA LEU A 232 -11.54 -9.47 -4.74
C LEU A 232 -12.70 -8.48 -4.49
N PHE A 233 -13.37 -8.04 -5.55
CA PHE A 233 -14.55 -7.16 -5.49
C PHE A 233 -15.82 -8.00 -5.58
N LYS A 234 -16.44 -8.25 -4.46
CA LYS A 234 -17.77 -8.88 -4.38
C LYS A 234 -18.87 -7.85 -4.22
#